data_d2ae96878eb597a86f73223683a133dc
#
_entry.id   d2ae96878eb597a86f73223683a133dc
#
_cell.length_a   1.000
_cell.length_b   1.000
_cell.length_c   1.000
_cell.angle_alpha   90.00
_cell.angle_beta   90.00
_cell.angle_gamma   90.00
#
_symmetry.space_group_name_H-M   'P 1'
#
loop_
_entity.id
_entity.type
_entity.pdbx_description
1 polymer ?
#
loop_
_entity_poly.entity_id
_entity_poly.type
_entity_poly.pdbx_seq_one_letter_code
_entity_poly.pdbx_strand_id
1 'polypeptide(L)'
;MVSYEVVFMKKAVRDVSRLKEVHLSEKAKALIQIIGENPYQNPPPFEKLVGDLGGLYSRRINFQHRLVYQVLESEYTIKILSM
;
A
#
# COMPACT_ATOMS: atom_id res chain seq x y z
N MET A 1 -4.36 20.50 3.12
CA MET A 1 -3.68 19.22 3.30
C MET A 1 -3.64 18.48 1.97
N VAL A 2 -2.47 18.02 1.58
CA VAL A 2 -2.29 17.35 0.29
C VAL A 2 -2.52 15.86 0.47
N SER A 3 -3.43 15.29 -0.32
CA SER A 3 -3.61 13.85 -0.36
C SER A 3 -2.95 13.29 -1.62
N TYR A 4 -2.63 12.01 -1.58
CA TYR A 4 -1.98 11.32 -2.69
C TYR A 4 -3.02 10.59 -3.53
N GLU A 5 -2.77 10.56 -4.84
CA GLU A 5 -3.57 9.75 -5.74
C GLU A 5 -3.10 8.30 -5.63
N VAL A 6 -4.02 7.37 -5.43
CA VAL A 6 -3.68 5.95 -5.28
C VAL A 6 -4.02 5.22 -6.57
N VAL A 7 -3.01 4.57 -7.15
CA VAL A 7 -3.14 3.83 -8.40
C VAL A 7 -2.80 2.36 -8.14
N PHE A 8 -3.62 1.44 -8.66
CA PHE A 8 -3.40 0.00 -8.50
C PHE A 8 -2.73 -0.56 -9.74
N MET A 9 -1.61 -1.24 -9.55
CA MET A 9 -0.97 -1.98 -10.64
C MET A 9 -1.70 -3.29 -10.87
N LYS A 10 -1.48 -3.94 -12.02
CA LYS A 10 -2.22 -5.13 -12.42
C LYS A 10 -2.18 -6.24 -11.37
N LYS A 11 -1.01 -6.50 -10.81
CA LYS A 11 -0.88 -7.53 -9.78
C LYS A 11 -1.72 -7.21 -8.56
N ALA A 12 -1.72 -5.94 -8.15
CA ALA A 12 -2.52 -5.52 -7.00
C ALA A 12 -4.02 -5.69 -7.26
N VAL A 13 -4.47 -5.38 -8.47
CA VAL A 13 -5.87 -5.59 -8.84
C VAL A 13 -6.27 -7.06 -8.70
N ARG A 14 -5.42 -7.97 -9.14
CA ARG A 14 -5.66 -9.41 -8.99
C ARG A 14 -5.68 -9.81 -7.53
N ASP A 15 -4.81 -9.21 -6.73
CA ASP A 15 -4.70 -9.53 -5.30
C ASP A 15 -5.96 -9.12 -4.53
N VAL A 16 -6.71 -8.13 -5.01
CA VAL A 16 -7.96 -7.71 -4.36
C VAL A 16 -8.93 -8.88 -4.24
N SER A 17 -9.11 -9.65 -5.31
CA SER A 17 -10.03 -10.80 -5.29
C SER A 17 -9.58 -11.84 -4.26
N ARG A 18 -8.27 -12.09 -4.19
CA ARG A 18 -7.72 -13.04 -3.22
C ARG A 18 -7.97 -12.57 -1.79
N LEU A 19 -7.79 -11.28 -1.54
CA LEU A 19 -8.02 -10.73 -0.20
C LEU A 19 -9.50 -10.84 0.20
N LYS A 20 -10.42 -10.69 -0.74
CA LYS A 20 -11.84 -10.89 -0.46
C LYS A 20 -12.12 -12.33 -0.03
N GLU A 21 -11.49 -13.29 -0.69
CA GLU A 21 -11.68 -14.71 -0.36
C GLU A 21 -11.23 -15.06 1.05
N VAL A 22 -10.20 -14.38 1.53
CA VAL A 22 -9.68 -14.63 2.88
C VAL A 22 -10.12 -13.57 3.90
N HIS A 23 -11.13 -12.78 3.55
CA HIS A 23 -11.76 -11.77 4.42
C HIS A 23 -10.78 -10.70 4.92
N LEU A 24 -9.82 -10.31 4.10
CA LEU A 24 -8.84 -9.26 4.43
C LEU A 24 -9.05 -7.97 3.65
N SER A 25 -10.06 -7.91 2.77
CA SER A 25 -10.24 -6.75 1.91
C SER A 25 -10.54 -5.48 2.70
N GLU A 26 -11.32 -5.56 3.78
CA GLU A 26 -11.63 -4.38 4.60
C GLU A 26 -10.39 -3.83 5.29
N LYS A 27 -9.54 -4.72 5.79
CA LYS A 27 -8.30 -4.32 6.44
C LYS A 27 -7.34 -3.67 5.45
N ALA A 28 -7.27 -4.22 4.23
CA ALA A 28 -6.46 -3.64 3.18
C ALA A 28 -6.97 -2.26 2.77
N LYS A 29 -8.29 -2.10 2.65
CA LYS A 29 -8.89 -0.80 2.32
C LYS A 29 -8.56 0.25 3.38
N ALA A 30 -8.62 -0.13 4.65
CA ALA A 30 -8.29 0.78 5.74
C ALA A 30 -6.84 1.26 5.64
N LEU A 31 -5.91 0.35 5.33
CA LEU A 31 -4.51 0.69 5.15
C LEU A 31 -4.31 1.62 3.94
N ILE A 32 -4.99 1.33 2.84
CA ILE A 32 -4.90 2.14 1.63
C ILE A 32 -5.39 3.56 1.89
N GLN A 33 -6.47 3.70 2.66
CA GLN A 33 -6.98 5.02 3.02
C GLN A 33 -5.97 5.79 3.84
N ILE A 34 -5.31 5.14 4.79
CA ILE A 34 -4.29 5.77 5.62
C ILE A 34 -3.11 6.26 4.77
N ILE A 35 -2.59 5.39 3.90
CA ILE A 35 -1.43 5.77 3.08
C ILE A 35 -1.78 6.81 2.02
N GLY A 36 -3.03 6.86 1.58
CA GLY A 36 -3.48 7.90 0.66
C GLY A 36 -3.45 9.28 1.30
N GLU A 37 -3.68 9.36 2.59
CA GLU A 37 -3.60 10.61 3.33
C GLU A 37 -2.16 10.92 3.76
N ASN A 38 -1.45 9.91 4.26
CA ASN A 38 -0.06 10.05 4.68
C ASN A 38 0.64 8.71 4.56
N PRO A 39 1.45 8.51 3.50
CA PRO A 39 2.11 7.22 3.28
C PRO A 39 3.14 6.86 4.34
N TYR A 40 3.51 7.79 5.19
CA TYR A 40 4.51 7.58 6.24
C TYR A 40 3.91 7.56 7.64
N GLN A 41 2.60 7.49 7.74
CA GLN A 41 1.93 7.49 9.04
C GLN A 41 2.30 6.26 9.86
N ASN A 42 2.63 6.49 11.12
CA ASN A 42 2.97 5.44 12.07
C ASN A 42 2.37 5.80 13.43
N PRO A 43 1.54 4.97 14.08
CA PRO A 43 1.00 3.71 13.60
C PRO A 43 -0.02 3.88 12.48
N PRO A 44 -0.28 2.81 11.69
CA PRO A 44 0.30 1.47 11.79
C PRO A 44 1.73 1.43 11.27
N PRO A 45 2.53 0.45 11.74
CA PRO A 45 3.95 0.39 11.35
C PRO A 45 4.13 0.04 9.88
N PHE A 46 5.22 0.53 9.31
CA PHE A 46 5.59 0.23 7.94
C PHE A 46 7.10 0.00 7.86
N GLU A 47 7.55 -0.65 6.80
CA GLU A 47 8.96 -0.88 6.54
C GLU A 47 9.35 -0.23 5.23
N LYS A 48 10.48 0.46 5.23
CA LYS A 48 11.06 0.97 4.00
C LYS A 48 11.88 -0.14 3.37
N LEU A 49 11.54 -0.50 2.13
CA LEU A 49 12.26 -1.53 1.42
C LEU A 49 13.52 -0.95 0.79
N VAL A 50 14.63 -1.66 0.97
CA VAL A 50 15.93 -1.25 0.45
C VAL A 50 16.14 -1.90 -0.91
N GLY A 51 16.58 -1.11 -1.89
CA GLY A 51 16.81 -1.62 -3.23
C GLY A 51 17.09 -0.49 -4.20
N ASP A 52 17.26 -0.84 -5.46
CA ASP A 52 17.59 0.10 -6.53
C ASP A 52 16.43 1.06 -6.84
N LEU A 53 15.21 0.66 -6.51
CA LEU A 53 14.03 1.49 -6.70
C LEU A 53 13.69 2.18 -5.39
N GLY A 54 13.97 3.46 -5.30
CA GLY A 54 13.63 4.23 -4.12
C GLY A 54 12.13 4.39 -3.95
N GLY A 55 11.69 4.67 -2.71
CA GLY A 55 10.31 4.96 -2.41
C GLY A 55 9.41 3.75 -2.28
N LEU A 56 9.96 2.56 -2.10
CA LEU A 56 9.18 1.34 -1.88
C LEU A 56 8.98 1.11 -0.38
N TYR A 57 7.74 0.79 -0.02
CA TYR A 57 7.36 0.56 1.37
C TYR A 57 6.45 -0.64 1.47
N SER A 58 6.41 -1.24 2.65
CA SER A 58 5.60 -2.41 2.92
C SER A 58 4.86 -2.21 4.24
N ARG A 59 3.58 -2.54 4.27
CA ARG A 59 2.78 -2.58 5.49
C ARG A 59 2.14 -3.95 5.63
N ARG A 60 2.10 -4.45 6.85
CA ARG A 60 1.52 -5.76 7.12
C ARG A 60 0.00 -5.64 7.16
N ILE A 61 -0.69 -6.44 6.34
CA ILE A 61 -2.14 -6.59 6.42
C ILE A 61 -2.46 -7.58 7.53
N ASN A 62 -1.76 -8.72 7.52
CA ASN A 62 -1.72 -9.67 8.62
C ASN A 62 -0.35 -10.36 8.56
N PHE A 63 -0.15 -11.43 9.34
CA PHE A 63 1.17 -12.05 9.40
C PHE A 63 1.57 -12.77 8.11
N GLN A 64 0.62 -13.02 7.19
CA GLN A 64 0.90 -13.67 5.90
C GLN A 64 0.83 -12.74 4.69
N HIS A 65 0.13 -11.63 4.82
CA HIS A 65 -0.14 -10.73 3.69
C HIS A 65 0.45 -9.36 3.96
N ARG A 66 1.12 -8.81 2.94
CA ARG A 66 1.71 -7.47 3.01
C ARG A 66 1.26 -6.62 1.83
N LEU A 67 1.00 -5.37 2.13
CA LEU A 67 0.72 -4.36 1.12
C LEU A 67 2.04 -3.70 0.74
N VAL A 68 2.42 -3.82 -0.53
CA VAL A 68 3.64 -3.17 -1.04
C VAL A 68 3.25 -2.01 -1.94
N TYR A 69 3.81 -0.86 -1.66
CA TYR A 69 3.47 0.35 -2.42
C TYR A 69 4.70 1.19 -2.68
N GLN A 70 4.62 2.01 -3.72
CA GLN A 70 5.66 2.95 -4.10
C GLN A 70 5.12 4.37 -3.98
N VAL A 71 5.91 5.24 -3.32
CA VAL A 71 5.54 6.64 -3.15
C VAL A 71 6.30 7.48 -4.18
N LEU A 72 5.56 8.18 -5.03
CA LEU A 72 6.13 9.10 -6.02
C LEU A 72 5.85 10.53 -5.53
N GLU A 73 6.79 11.06 -4.74
CA GLU A 73 6.61 12.36 -4.08
C GLU A 73 6.34 13.50 -5.02
N SER A 74 7.10 13.59 -6.11
CA SER A 74 6.98 14.70 -7.05
C SER A 74 5.63 14.71 -7.77
N GLU A 75 4.95 13.58 -7.79
CA GLU A 75 3.66 13.43 -8.48
C GLU A 75 2.49 13.28 -7.50
N TYR A 76 2.77 13.27 -6.20
CA TYR A 76 1.77 13.00 -5.17
C TYR A 76 0.95 11.75 -5.51
N THR A 77 1.64 10.70 -5.94
CA THR A 77 1.02 9.46 -6.39
C THR A 77 1.59 8.29 -5.61
N ILE A 78 0.71 7.34 -5.28
CA ILE A 78 1.10 6.10 -4.63
C ILE A 78 0.66 4.96 -5.54
N LYS A 79 1.60 4.11 -5.93
CA LYS A 79 1.30 2.92 -6.71
C LYS A 79 1.25 1.72 -5.79
N ILE A 80 0.10 1.05 -5.77
CA ILE A 80 -0.05 -0.20 -5.02
C ILE A 80 0.45 -1.32 -5.93
N LEU A 81 1.57 -1.93 -5.53
CA LEU A 81 2.25 -2.93 -6.37
C LEU A 81 1.74 -4.34 -6.12
N SER A 82 1.47 -4.69 -4.88
CA SER A 82 0.96 -6.01 -4.53
C SER A 82 0.31 -5.99 -3.16
N MET A 83 -0.49 -7.00 -2.89
CA MET A 83 -1.15 -7.17 -1.59
C MET A 83 -1.15 -8.62 -1.11
#